data_bf1d52e15a2830cff4e83909fbe4f697
#
_entry.id   bf1d52e15a2830cff4e83909fbe4f697
#
_cell.length_a   1.000
_cell.length_b   1.000
_cell.length_c   1.000
_cell.angle_alpha   90.00
_cell.angle_beta   90.00
_cell.angle_gamma   90.00
#
_symmetry.space_group_name_H-M   'P 1'
#
loop_
_entity.id
_entity.type
_entity.pdbx_description
1 polymer ?
#
loop_
_entity_poly.entity_id
_entity_poly.type
_entity_poly.pdbx_seq_one_letter_code
_entity_poly.pdbx_strand_id
1 'polypeptide(L)'
;MKQIRYPVLSVFLPLVLLAALVLPGLAAAQPIRVLVSTFPVYQFTRNITQGSTALQIELMLPAQLGCPHDYALTPQDMRKLESAQIFIINGLGMEEFLGAPLKKANPKLQVVDSSAGIGDILNYSDAAEGEEADDDHRHHEAAHVHSHEHDAQQRHHEHSEHHHGHDEHHHHHSGPNPHLFASPRMAALQVANIAKALAAAAPEERELLSRNAQAYIQKLDALNEAFEQLGKRLANKRIVTQHGVFDYLARDMGLNIVAVIAAHPGQEPSAAEALKLVRTIKDEKAGALFTEPQYPDGIGRTLAKESGIPTSVLDPVASGPENAPLDYYERIMRANLASMADTLGTK
;
A
#
# COMPACT_ATOMS: atom_id res chain seq x y z
N MET A 1 -11.17 -83.38 -73.12
CA MET A 1 -10.27 -82.41 -72.52
C MET A 1 -11.17 -81.14 -72.26
N LYS A 2 -11.64 -80.96 -71.02
CA LYS A 2 -12.46 -79.76 -70.59
C LYS A 2 -11.61 -78.74 -69.97
N GLN A 3 -11.52 -77.56 -70.57
CA GLN A 3 -10.80 -76.45 -69.95
C GLN A 3 -11.78 -75.73 -68.97
N ILE A 4 -11.32 -75.65 -67.71
CA ILE A 4 -12.02 -74.92 -66.67
C ILE A 4 -11.49 -73.47 -66.67
N ARG A 5 -12.37 -72.48 -67.00
CA ARG A 5 -12.07 -71.05 -66.87
C ARG A 5 -12.46 -70.58 -65.46
N TYR A 6 -11.50 -70.07 -64.72
CA TYR A 6 -11.77 -69.37 -63.44
C TYR A 6 -12.10 -67.92 -63.76
N PRO A 7 -13.11 -67.32 -63.14
CA PRO A 7 -13.33 -65.87 -63.24
C PRO A 7 -12.40 -65.11 -62.26
N VAL A 8 -11.68 -64.14 -62.82
CA VAL A 8 -10.89 -63.21 -62.04
C VAL A 8 -11.87 -62.26 -61.32
N LEU A 9 -11.94 -62.44 -60.00
CA LEU A 9 -12.74 -61.55 -59.14
C LEU A 9 -11.88 -60.32 -58.83
N SER A 10 -12.17 -59.20 -59.51
CA SER A 10 -11.57 -57.91 -59.24
C SER A 10 -12.11 -57.35 -57.93
N VAL A 11 -11.34 -57.41 -56.85
CA VAL A 11 -11.65 -56.76 -55.58
C VAL A 11 -11.26 -55.31 -55.71
N PHE A 12 -12.25 -54.44 -55.94
CA PHE A 12 -12.08 -53.00 -55.74
C PHE A 12 -12.07 -52.70 -54.25
N LEU A 13 -10.90 -52.36 -53.71
CA LEU A 13 -10.70 -51.86 -52.36
C LEU A 13 -11.01 -50.38 -52.34
N PRO A 14 -12.05 -49.87 -51.68
CA PRO A 14 -12.27 -48.43 -51.56
C PRO A 14 -11.23 -47.86 -50.61
N LEU A 15 -10.33 -47.00 -51.10
CA LEU A 15 -9.40 -46.21 -50.35
C LEU A 15 -10.21 -45.16 -49.58
N VAL A 16 -10.63 -45.47 -48.34
CA VAL A 16 -11.22 -44.49 -47.42
C VAL A 16 -10.11 -43.54 -46.96
N LEU A 17 -10.04 -42.35 -47.62
CA LEU A 17 -9.17 -41.25 -47.24
C LEU A 17 -9.72 -40.68 -45.92
N LEU A 18 -9.18 -41.12 -44.79
CA LEU A 18 -9.47 -40.58 -43.48
C LEU A 18 -8.79 -39.20 -43.41
N ALA A 19 -9.51 -38.17 -43.84
CA ALA A 19 -9.13 -36.79 -43.61
C ALA A 19 -9.20 -36.53 -42.09
N ALA A 20 -8.09 -36.72 -41.37
CA ALA A 20 -7.97 -36.27 -40.01
C ALA A 20 -8.15 -34.74 -40.03
N LEU A 21 -9.33 -34.25 -39.64
CA LEU A 21 -9.57 -32.87 -39.26
C LEU A 21 -8.64 -32.57 -38.08
N VAL A 22 -7.47 -32.02 -38.36
CA VAL A 22 -6.63 -31.33 -37.37
C VAL A 22 -7.42 -30.07 -37.03
N LEU A 23 -8.32 -30.19 -36.05
CA LEU A 23 -8.87 -29.03 -35.38
C LEU A 23 -7.65 -28.32 -34.77
N PRO A 24 -7.35 -27.07 -35.12
CA PRO A 24 -6.37 -26.31 -34.38
C PRO A 24 -6.84 -26.30 -32.93
N GLY A 25 -6.15 -27.03 -32.05
CA GLY A 25 -6.40 -26.95 -30.63
C GLY A 25 -6.36 -25.46 -30.29
N LEU A 26 -7.45 -24.93 -29.78
CA LEU A 26 -7.48 -23.60 -29.18
C LEU A 26 -6.37 -23.62 -28.12
N ALA A 27 -5.18 -23.13 -28.49
CA ALA A 27 -4.12 -22.89 -27.52
C ALA A 27 -4.74 -21.91 -26.53
N ALA A 28 -5.08 -22.38 -25.34
CA ALA A 28 -5.56 -21.52 -24.28
C ALA A 28 -4.51 -20.40 -24.13
N ALA A 29 -4.94 -19.17 -24.35
CA ALA A 29 -4.05 -18.03 -24.19
C ALA A 29 -3.47 -18.08 -22.76
N GLN A 30 -2.15 -17.88 -22.64
CA GLN A 30 -1.54 -17.81 -21.31
C GLN A 30 -2.18 -16.66 -20.53
N PRO A 31 -2.51 -16.87 -19.26
CA PRO A 31 -3.12 -15.82 -18.46
C PRO A 31 -2.17 -14.62 -18.35
N ILE A 32 -2.73 -13.44 -18.36
CA ILE A 32 -2.01 -12.18 -18.15
C ILE A 32 -1.51 -12.16 -16.71
N ARG A 33 -0.20 -12.01 -16.53
CA ARG A 33 0.40 -11.91 -15.21
C ARG A 33 0.28 -10.50 -14.68
N VAL A 34 -0.49 -10.36 -13.60
CA VAL A 34 -0.75 -9.12 -12.90
C VAL A 34 0.00 -9.14 -11.57
N LEU A 35 1.01 -8.30 -11.45
CA LEU A 35 1.72 -8.06 -10.21
C LEU A 35 1.05 -6.92 -9.46
N VAL A 36 0.92 -7.02 -8.15
CA VAL A 36 0.30 -5.99 -7.31
C VAL A 36 1.29 -5.60 -6.21
N SER A 37 1.46 -4.31 -5.98
CA SER A 37 2.50 -3.78 -5.09
C SER A 37 2.30 -4.18 -3.64
N THR A 38 1.20 -3.78 -3.03
CA THR A 38 0.94 -3.84 -1.59
C THR A 38 -0.21 -4.78 -1.25
N PHE A 39 -0.24 -5.26 -0.01
CA PHE A 39 -1.24 -6.21 0.47
C PHE A 39 -2.69 -5.69 0.33
N PRO A 40 -3.06 -4.45 0.71
CA PRO A 40 -4.45 -4.00 0.58
C PRO A 40 -4.90 -3.95 -0.89
N VAL A 41 -4.07 -3.40 -1.79
CA VAL A 41 -4.37 -3.36 -3.24
C VAL A 41 -4.48 -4.77 -3.82
N TYR A 42 -3.68 -5.72 -3.32
CA TYR A 42 -3.78 -7.13 -3.68
C TYR A 42 -5.12 -7.74 -3.25
N GLN A 43 -5.61 -7.44 -2.03
CA GLN A 43 -6.92 -7.90 -1.57
C GLN A 43 -8.03 -7.35 -2.46
N PHE A 44 -7.98 -6.09 -2.85
CA PHE A 44 -8.93 -5.48 -3.78
C PHE A 44 -8.91 -6.18 -5.14
N THR A 45 -7.71 -6.38 -5.69
CA THR A 45 -7.52 -7.03 -6.99
C THR A 45 -8.05 -8.46 -6.99
N ARG A 46 -7.80 -9.24 -5.92
CA ARG A 46 -8.34 -10.61 -5.77
C ARG A 46 -9.87 -10.65 -5.76
N ASN A 47 -10.51 -9.70 -5.08
CA ASN A 47 -11.98 -9.62 -5.09
C ASN A 47 -12.53 -9.33 -6.49
N ILE A 48 -11.88 -8.43 -7.24
CA ILE A 48 -12.26 -8.10 -8.62
C ILE A 48 -12.08 -9.31 -9.55
N THR A 49 -10.99 -10.05 -9.40
CA THR A 49 -10.59 -11.13 -10.31
C THR A 49 -11.08 -12.51 -9.90
N GLN A 50 -11.97 -12.60 -8.90
CA GLN A 50 -12.52 -13.88 -8.47
C GLN A 50 -13.21 -14.61 -9.63
N GLY A 51 -12.75 -15.85 -9.91
CA GLY A 51 -13.26 -16.67 -11.02
C GLY A 51 -12.70 -16.31 -12.40
N SER A 52 -11.77 -15.37 -12.51
CA SER A 52 -11.04 -15.10 -13.74
C SER A 52 -10.13 -16.25 -14.12
N THR A 53 -10.07 -16.56 -15.40
CA THR A 53 -9.12 -17.50 -16.01
C THR A 53 -8.08 -16.80 -16.89
N ALA A 54 -8.37 -15.55 -17.27
CA ALA A 54 -7.50 -14.73 -18.10
C ALA A 54 -6.43 -13.97 -17.30
N LEU A 55 -6.59 -13.85 -15.97
CA LEU A 55 -5.71 -13.05 -15.12
C LEU A 55 -5.08 -13.93 -14.01
N GLN A 56 -3.77 -13.87 -13.88
CA GLN A 56 -3.01 -14.48 -12.79
C GLN A 56 -2.45 -13.38 -11.88
N ILE A 57 -2.91 -13.35 -10.63
CA ILE A 57 -2.59 -12.28 -9.69
C ILE A 57 -1.47 -12.72 -8.74
N GLU A 58 -0.44 -11.91 -8.60
CA GLU A 58 0.67 -12.13 -7.68
C GLU A 58 0.93 -10.87 -6.84
N LEU A 59 1.19 -11.06 -5.54
CA LEU A 59 1.63 -9.98 -4.65
C LEU A 59 3.15 -9.77 -4.79
N MET A 60 3.57 -8.52 -4.95
CA MET A 60 4.99 -8.17 -5.05
C MET A 60 5.69 -8.26 -3.70
N LEU A 61 5.22 -7.49 -2.74
CA LEU A 61 5.81 -7.37 -1.41
C LEU A 61 5.33 -8.47 -0.47
N PRO A 62 6.12 -8.86 0.55
CA PRO A 62 5.64 -9.79 1.56
C PRO A 62 4.34 -9.30 2.21
N ALA A 63 3.35 -10.19 2.34
CA ALA A 63 2.03 -9.82 2.87
C ALA A 63 2.08 -9.24 4.30
N GLN A 64 3.10 -9.58 5.08
CA GLN A 64 3.30 -9.16 6.46
C GLN A 64 4.10 -7.85 6.61
N LEU A 65 4.55 -7.27 5.50
CA LEU A 65 5.49 -6.13 5.54
C LEU A 65 4.90 -4.87 6.20
N GLY A 66 3.62 -4.61 5.99
CA GLY A 66 3.01 -3.33 6.36
C GLY A 66 3.26 -2.24 5.31
N CYS A 67 3.42 -0.99 5.75
CA CYS A 67 3.71 0.13 4.85
C CYS A 67 5.17 0.07 4.35
N PRO A 68 5.41 0.11 3.04
CA PRO A 68 6.71 -0.21 2.44
C PRO A 68 7.64 1.00 2.24
N HIS A 69 7.52 2.07 3.04
CA HIS A 69 8.27 3.31 2.82
C HIS A 69 9.80 3.10 2.73
N ASP A 70 10.36 2.20 3.53
CA ASP A 70 11.80 1.90 3.59
C ASP A 70 12.16 0.54 2.98
N TYR A 71 11.31 0.01 2.10
CA TYR A 71 11.53 -1.32 1.54
C TYR A 71 12.68 -1.34 0.52
N ALA A 72 13.67 -2.20 0.75
CA ALA A 72 14.75 -2.45 -0.21
C ALA A 72 14.38 -3.59 -1.16
N LEU A 73 14.38 -3.31 -2.47
CA LEU A 73 14.07 -4.29 -3.52
C LEU A 73 15.03 -5.48 -3.48
N THR A 74 14.46 -6.68 -3.53
CA THR A 74 15.22 -7.93 -3.63
C THR A 74 15.37 -8.37 -5.09
N PRO A 75 16.35 -9.25 -5.39
CA PRO A 75 16.44 -9.88 -6.71
C PRO A 75 15.19 -10.69 -7.11
N GLN A 76 14.40 -11.14 -6.13
CA GLN A 76 13.14 -11.84 -6.39
C GLN A 76 12.07 -10.84 -6.88
N ASP A 77 11.99 -9.67 -6.30
CA ASP A 77 11.05 -8.63 -6.74
C ASP A 77 11.34 -8.18 -8.17
N MET A 78 12.63 -8.04 -8.51
CA MET A 78 13.06 -7.74 -9.88
C MET A 78 12.62 -8.81 -10.88
N ARG A 79 12.70 -10.11 -10.52
CA ARG A 79 12.20 -11.21 -11.36
C ARG A 79 10.68 -11.18 -11.53
N LYS A 80 9.94 -10.85 -10.47
CA LYS A 80 8.48 -10.67 -10.54
C LYS A 80 8.12 -9.54 -11.51
N LEU A 81 8.78 -8.37 -11.39
CA LEU A 81 8.57 -7.22 -12.28
C LEU A 81 8.90 -7.56 -13.74
N GLU A 82 10.02 -8.25 -13.99
CA GLU A 82 10.43 -8.67 -15.34
C GLU A 82 9.39 -9.58 -15.99
N SER A 83 8.77 -10.45 -15.21
CA SER A 83 7.81 -11.43 -15.70
C SER A 83 6.38 -10.92 -15.83
N ALA A 84 6.02 -9.82 -15.17
CA ALA A 84 4.67 -9.26 -15.17
C ALA A 84 4.34 -8.54 -16.48
N GLN A 85 3.07 -8.51 -16.84
CA GLN A 85 2.54 -7.75 -17.97
C GLN A 85 1.82 -6.48 -17.48
N ILE A 86 1.19 -6.57 -16.31
CA ILE A 86 0.54 -5.46 -15.65
C ILE A 86 1.10 -5.36 -14.22
N PHE A 87 1.34 -4.14 -13.77
CA PHE A 87 1.72 -3.86 -12.40
C PHE A 87 0.77 -2.83 -11.80
N ILE A 88 0.00 -3.26 -10.80
CA ILE A 88 -0.95 -2.40 -10.09
C ILE A 88 -0.25 -1.84 -8.85
N ILE A 89 -0.19 -0.52 -8.76
CA ILE A 89 0.39 0.22 -7.64
C ILE A 89 -0.70 0.91 -6.82
N ASN A 90 -0.40 1.16 -5.55
CA ASN A 90 -1.25 2.00 -4.70
C ASN A 90 -1.30 3.43 -5.25
N GLY A 91 -0.14 3.97 -5.63
CA GLY A 91 0.02 5.35 -6.09
C GLY A 91 0.31 6.34 -4.95
N LEU A 92 0.28 7.64 -5.28
CA LEU A 92 0.58 8.75 -4.36
C LEU A 92 1.94 8.62 -3.65
N GLY A 93 2.95 8.08 -4.32
CA GLY A 93 4.31 7.94 -3.76
C GLY A 93 4.53 6.70 -2.88
N MET A 94 3.51 5.86 -2.61
CA MET A 94 3.69 4.64 -1.79
C MET A 94 4.82 3.74 -2.30
N GLU A 95 5.04 3.71 -3.63
CA GLU A 95 6.04 2.88 -4.29
C GLU A 95 7.30 3.66 -4.72
N GLU A 96 7.66 4.72 -4.03
CA GLU A 96 8.88 5.50 -4.34
C GLU A 96 10.15 4.65 -4.31
N PHE A 97 10.19 3.61 -3.47
CA PHE A 97 11.27 2.63 -3.41
C PHE A 97 11.53 1.91 -4.74
N LEU A 98 10.58 1.92 -5.69
CA LEU A 98 10.75 1.30 -7.01
C LEU A 98 11.60 2.15 -7.96
N GLY A 99 11.52 3.46 -7.88
CA GLY A 99 12.32 4.43 -8.61
C GLY A 99 12.75 4.03 -10.04
N ALA A 100 14.04 4.21 -10.35
CA ALA A 100 14.64 3.85 -11.63
C ALA A 100 14.65 2.34 -11.98
N PRO A 101 14.74 1.39 -11.02
CA PRO A 101 14.69 -0.04 -11.30
C PRO A 101 13.46 -0.49 -12.09
N LEU A 102 12.28 0.07 -11.84
CA LEU A 102 11.03 -0.32 -12.50
C LEU A 102 11.13 -0.24 -14.03
N LYS A 103 11.59 0.91 -14.55
CA LYS A 103 11.71 1.13 -16.01
C LYS A 103 12.77 0.26 -16.67
N LYS A 104 13.81 -0.14 -15.91
CA LYS A 104 14.90 -1.00 -16.40
C LYS A 104 14.49 -2.46 -16.41
N ALA A 105 13.71 -2.92 -15.43
CA ALA A 105 13.32 -4.32 -15.32
C ALA A 105 12.44 -4.77 -16.49
N ASN A 106 11.43 -3.98 -16.84
CA ASN A 106 10.48 -4.33 -17.88
C ASN A 106 9.94 -3.06 -18.60
N PRO A 107 10.54 -2.68 -19.73
CA PRO A 107 10.07 -1.51 -20.51
C PRO A 107 8.65 -1.65 -21.08
N LYS A 108 8.12 -2.89 -21.13
CA LYS A 108 6.76 -3.19 -21.64
C LYS A 108 5.71 -3.31 -20.54
N LEU A 109 6.12 -3.18 -19.29
CA LEU A 109 5.22 -3.30 -18.14
C LEU A 109 4.18 -2.19 -18.17
N GLN A 110 2.91 -2.58 -18.20
CA GLN A 110 1.81 -1.62 -18.04
C GLN A 110 1.63 -1.33 -16.55
N VAL A 111 1.90 -0.11 -16.13
CA VAL A 111 1.67 0.32 -14.75
C VAL A 111 0.26 0.90 -14.63
N VAL A 112 -0.49 0.41 -13.66
CA VAL A 112 -1.83 0.86 -13.29
C VAL A 112 -1.76 1.51 -11.92
N ASP A 113 -1.90 2.81 -11.87
CA ASP A 113 -1.99 3.57 -10.62
C ASP A 113 -3.44 3.54 -10.11
N SER A 114 -3.68 2.88 -8.97
CA SER A 114 -5.02 2.74 -8.41
C SER A 114 -5.56 4.05 -7.84
N SER A 115 -4.71 5.03 -7.57
CA SER A 115 -5.09 6.36 -7.08
C SER A 115 -5.42 7.36 -8.20
N ALA A 116 -5.17 7.00 -9.47
CA ALA A 116 -5.28 7.92 -10.59
C ALA A 116 -6.67 8.59 -10.70
N GLY A 117 -6.69 9.92 -10.70
CA GLY A 117 -7.92 10.71 -10.84
C GLY A 117 -8.84 10.69 -9.63
N ILE A 118 -8.43 10.11 -8.50
CA ILE A 118 -9.17 10.23 -7.24
C ILE A 118 -9.03 11.67 -6.73
N GLY A 119 -10.16 12.30 -6.45
CA GLY A 119 -10.21 13.61 -5.80
C GLY A 119 -10.14 13.51 -4.27
N ASP A 120 -10.15 14.66 -3.60
CA ASP A 120 -10.13 14.77 -2.13
C ASP A 120 -8.90 14.10 -1.49
N ILE A 121 -7.74 14.18 -2.17
CA ILE A 121 -6.48 13.69 -1.63
C ILE A 121 -6.07 14.60 -0.47
N LEU A 122 -5.79 13.97 0.67
CA LEU A 122 -5.22 14.64 1.84
C LEU A 122 -3.70 14.65 1.73
N ASN A 123 -3.08 15.70 2.25
CA ASN A 123 -1.67 15.65 2.64
C ASN A 123 -1.57 14.97 4.01
N TYR A 124 -0.37 14.54 4.38
CA TYR A 124 -0.13 14.16 5.78
C TYR A 124 -0.59 15.29 6.70
N SER A 125 -1.23 14.95 7.82
CA SER A 125 -1.69 15.96 8.78
C SER A 125 -0.49 16.61 9.48
N ASP A 126 -0.57 17.91 9.75
CA ASP A 126 0.44 18.66 10.54
C ASP A 126 0.67 18.03 11.94
N ALA A 127 -0.29 17.23 12.42
CA ALA A 127 -0.15 16.44 13.65
C ALA A 127 0.96 15.36 13.57
N ALA A 128 1.38 14.97 12.35
CA ALA A 128 2.50 14.07 12.10
C ALA A 128 3.84 14.81 12.02
N GLU A 129 3.81 16.10 11.68
CA GLU A 129 4.98 16.97 11.67
C GLU A 129 5.12 17.57 13.09
N GLY A 130 5.97 16.96 13.92
CA GLY A 130 6.37 17.63 15.16
C GLY A 130 6.99 18.96 14.77
N GLU A 131 6.40 20.10 15.21
CA GLU A 131 7.03 21.42 15.06
C GLU A 131 8.50 21.30 15.50
N GLU A 132 9.42 21.34 14.53
CA GLU A 132 10.81 21.57 14.83
C GLU A 132 10.86 22.92 15.54
N ALA A 133 11.24 22.89 16.83
CA ALA A 133 11.48 24.11 17.56
C ALA A 133 12.59 24.86 16.79
N ASP A 134 12.22 25.99 16.20
CA ASP A 134 13.15 27.00 15.70
C ASP A 134 14.05 27.37 16.88
N ASP A 135 15.17 26.67 17.01
CA ASP A 135 16.23 27.01 17.93
C ASP A 135 16.94 28.22 17.31
N ASP A 136 16.41 29.40 17.64
CA ASP A 136 16.89 30.73 17.23
C ASP A 136 18.34 30.87 17.74
N HIS A 137 19.28 30.27 16.99
CA HIS A 137 20.72 30.52 17.18
C HIS A 137 21.04 31.96 16.82
N ARG A 138 20.78 32.86 17.77
CA ARG A 138 21.34 34.20 17.74
C ARG A 138 22.87 34.06 17.80
N HIS A 139 23.50 34.08 16.66
CA HIS A 139 24.90 34.30 16.53
C HIS A 139 25.24 35.71 17.06
N HIS A 140 25.75 35.75 18.27
CA HIS A 140 26.51 36.92 18.74
C HIS A 140 27.79 37.01 17.89
N GLU A 141 27.79 37.93 16.92
CA GLU A 141 29.01 38.40 16.29
C GLU A 141 29.84 39.12 17.34
N ALA A 142 30.84 38.43 17.87
CA ALA A 142 31.95 39.09 18.58
C ALA A 142 33.07 39.24 17.55
N ALA A 143 33.24 40.47 17.07
CA ALA A 143 34.35 40.88 16.24
C ALA A 143 35.66 40.78 17.05
N HIS A 144 36.53 39.85 16.70
CA HIS A 144 37.93 39.88 17.08
C HIS A 144 38.80 40.05 15.84
N VAL A 145 39.26 41.29 15.67
CA VAL A 145 40.35 41.66 14.78
C VAL A 145 41.66 41.22 15.42
N HIS A 146 42.37 40.30 14.81
CA HIS A 146 43.82 40.12 15.04
C HIS A 146 44.50 39.95 13.68
N SER A 147 45.25 41.00 13.32
CA SER A 147 46.31 41.03 12.32
C SER A 147 47.56 40.36 12.86
N HIS A 148 48.11 39.40 12.15
CA HIS A 148 49.55 39.11 12.14
C HIS A 148 49.96 38.55 10.78
N GLU A 149 50.94 39.28 10.20
CA GLU A 149 51.71 38.89 9.01
C GLU A 149 52.80 37.86 9.37
N HIS A 150 53.37 37.29 8.29
CA HIS A 150 54.60 36.50 8.13
C HIS A 150 54.44 34.98 8.37
N ASP A 151 55.01 34.08 7.62
CA ASP A 151 55.95 34.06 6.46
C ASP A 151 55.90 32.62 5.86
N ALA A 152 56.39 32.50 4.66
CA ALA A 152 56.43 31.30 3.86
C ALA A 152 57.29 30.17 4.45
N GLN A 153 56.89 28.92 4.33
CA GLN A 153 57.70 27.84 3.75
C GLN A 153 56.91 26.53 3.53
N GLN A 154 57.08 26.00 2.34
CA GLN A 154 56.57 24.77 1.75
C GLN A 154 56.89 23.53 2.59
N ARG A 155 55.94 22.57 2.67
CA ARG A 155 56.18 21.14 2.39
C ARG A 155 54.86 20.41 2.16
N HIS A 156 54.82 19.68 1.02
CA HIS A 156 53.80 18.76 0.57
C HIS A 156 53.58 17.61 1.58
N HIS A 157 52.32 17.35 1.96
CA HIS A 157 51.81 16.03 2.19
C HIS A 157 50.35 15.98 1.75
N GLU A 158 50.12 15.24 0.66
CA GLU A 158 48.77 14.83 0.20
C GLU A 158 48.20 13.85 1.24
N HIS A 159 47.16 14.24 1.94
CA HIS A 159 46.21 13.34 2.54
C HIS A 159 44.84 13.66 1.95
N SER A 160 44.42 12.80 1.01
CA SER A 160 43.06 12.76 0.52
C SER A 160 42.18 12.20 1.63
N GLU A 161 41.59 13.08 2.43
CA GLU A 161 40.48 12.71 3.31
C GLU A 161 39.21 12.62 2.43
N HIS A 162 38.81 11.39 2.16
CA HIS A 162 37.48 11.09 1.66
C HIS A 162 36.49 11.38 2.80
N HIS A 163 35.92 12.57 2.81
CA HIS A 163 34.66 12.80 3.52
C HIS A 163 33.57 12.04 2.80
N HIS A 164 33.24 10.86 3.30
CA HIS A 164 31.94 10.26 3.06
C HIS A 164 30.92 11.11 3.80
N GLY A 165 30.36 12.08 3.08
CA GLY A 165 29.13 12.71 3.51
C GLY A 165 28.04 11.63 3.53
N HIS A 166 27.65 11.19 4.71
CA HIS A 166 26.38 10.53 4.93
C HIS A 166 25.32 11.62 4.74
N ASP A 167 24.83 11.77 3.52
CA ASP A 167 23.55 12.43 3.30
C ASP A 167 22.50 11.54 3.95
N GLU A 168 22.19 11.78 5.21
CA GLU A 168 20.97 11.28 5.84
C GLU A 168 19.81 11.96 5.11
N HIS A 169 19.28 11.26 4.12
CA HIS A 169 18.02 11.65 3.47
C HIS A 169 16.91 11.51 4.51
N HIS A 170 16.69 12.55 5.30
CA HIS A 170 15.47 12.71 6.06
C HIS A 170 14.33 12.86 5.05
N HIS A 171 13.62 11.77 4.77
CA HIS A 171 12.38 11.80 4.01
C HIS A 171 11.31 12.48 4.88
N HIS A 172 11.20 13.80 4.76
CA HIS A 172 10.04 14.50 5.28
C HIS A 172 8.82 14.01 4.51
N HIS A 173 7.86 13.42 5.19
CA HIS A 173 6.56 13.09 4.61
C HIS A 173 5.73 14.37 4.40
N SER A 174 6.23 15.28 3.58
CA SER A 174 5.48 16.41 3.06
C SER A 174 4.89 15.99 1.71
N GLY A 175 3.58 16.03 1.57
CA GLY A 175 2.93 15.71 0.31
C GLY A 175 1.66 14.86 0.47
N PRO A 176 1.16 14.30 -0.64
CA PRO A 176 -0.07 13.50 -0.62
C PRO A 176 0.06 12.29 0.30
N ASN A 177 -0.92 12.08 1.17
CA ASN A 177 -1.00 10.89 2.01
C ASN A 177 -1.44 9.69 1.16
N PRO A 178 -0.62 8.63 1.00
CA PRO A 178 -0.91 7.51 0.11
C PRO A 178 -1.83 6.45 0.73
N HIS A 179 -2.24 6.58 1.99
CA HIS A 179 -2.96 5.54 2.73
C HIS A 179 -4.47 5.51 2.44
N LEU A 180 -4.84 5.60 1.15
CA LEU A 180 -6.24 5.54 0.69
C LEU A 180 -6.97 4.30 1.20
N PHE A 181 -6.29 3.17 1.19
CA PHE A 181 -6.83 1.87 1.57
C PHE A 181 -7.33 1.78 3.01
N ALA A 182 -6.88 2.66 3.90
CA ALA A 182 -7.34 2.69 5.30
C ALA A 182 -8.78 3.23 5.46
N SER A 183 -9.33 3.89 4.42
CA SER A 183 -10.74 4.31 4.36
C SER A 183 -11.52 3.44 3.39
N PRO A 184 -12.65 2.82 3.78
CA PRO A 184 -13.52 2.07 2.86
C PRO A 184 -14.03 2.90 1.68
N ARG A 185 -14.31 4.19 1.88
CA ARG A 185 -14.70 5.13 0.81
C ARG A 185 -13.60 5.25 -0.24
N MET A 186 -12.37 5.49 0.18
CA MET A 186 -11.24 5.65 -0.74
C MET A 186 -10.85 4.32 -1.38
N ALA A 187 -10.93 3.21 -0.65
CA ALA A 187 -10.74 1.86 -1.17
C ALA A 187 -11.73 1.53 -2.30
N ALA A 188 -13.01 1.94 -2.19
CA ALA A 188 -13.99 1.76 -3.25
C ALA A 188 -13.60 2.47 -4.55
N LEU A 189 -13.00 3.66 -4.47
CA LEU A 189 -12.47 4.39 -5.62
C LEU A 189 -11.26 3.68 -6.25
N GLN A 190 -10.34 3.16 -5.42
CA GLN A 190 -9.22 2.35 -5.93
C GLN A 190 -9.73 1.08 -6.63
N VAL A 191 -10.73 0.38 -6.06
CA VAL A 191 -11.37 -0.80 -6.66
C VAL A 191 -11.95 -0.47 -8.03
N ALA A 192 -12.64 0.67 -8.19
CA ALA A 192 -13.18 1.11 -9.46
C ALA A 192 -12.09 1.34 -10.52
N ASN A 193 -10.99 1.99 -10.16
CA ASN A 193 -9.85 2.23 -11.05
C ASN A 193 -9.17 0.92 -11.49
N ILE A 194 -8.94 0.00 -10.55
CA ILE A 194 -8.35 -1.31 -10.82
C ILE A 194 -9.25 -2.10 -11.78
N ALA A 195 -10.55 -2.17 -11.49
CA ALA A 195 -11.51 -2.90 -12.31
C ALA A 195 -11.58 -2.36 -13.74
N LYS A 196 -11.57 -1.03 -13.90
CA LYS A 196 -11.54 -0.38 -15.22
C LYS A 196 -10.29 -0.78 -16.02
N ALA A 197 -9.12 -0.79 -15.38
CA ALA A 197 -7.86 -1.15 -16.03
C ALA A 197 -7.84 -2.64 -16.42
N LEU A 198 -8.26 -3.53 -15.52
CA LEU A 198 -8.29 -4.97 -15.77
C LEU A 198 -9.33 -5.35 -16.83
N ALA A 199 -10.50 -4.71 -16.85
CA ALA A 199 -11.51 -4.92 -17.89
C ALA A 199 -11.06 -4.41 -19.28
N ALA A 200 -10.12 -3.49 -19.34
CA ALA A 200 -9.49 -3.08 -20.59
C ALA A 200 -8.43 -4.08 -21.05
N ALA A 201 -7.71 -4.70 -20.12
CA ALA A 201 -6.67 -5.68 -20.40
C ALA A 201 -7.22 -7.07 -20.76
N ALA A 202 -8.34 -7.47 -20.17
CA ALA A 202 -9.05 -8.74 -20.42
C ALA A 202 -10.50 -8.47 -20.84
N PRO A 203 -10.72 -7.97 -22.08
CA PRO A 203 -12.06 -7.55 -22.54
C PRO A 203 -13.08 -8.71 -22.60
N GLU A 204 -12.63 -9.95 -22.75
CA GLU A 204 -13.44 -11.16 -22.72
C GLU A 204 -14.04 -11.45 -21.34
N GLU A 205 -13.40 -10.99 -20.27
CA GLU A 205 -13.87 -11.14 -18.89
C GLU A 205 -14.46 -9.85 -18.31
N ARG A 206 -14.67 -8.81 -19.12
CA ARG A 206 -15.15 -7.48 -18.68
C ARG A 206 -16.39 -7.56 -17.81
N GLU A 207 -17.38 -8.37 -18.19
CA GLU A 207 -18.63 -8.51 -17.43
C GLU A 207 -18.39 -9.16 -16.06
N LEU A 208 -17.53 -10.18 -15.99
CA LEU A 208 -17.15 -10.83 -14.73
C LEU A 208 -16.48 -9.83 -13.80
N LEU A 209 -15.44 -9.15 -14.30
CA LEU A 209 -14.65 -8.19 -13.52
C LEU A 209 -15.51 -7.02 -13.04
N SER A 210 -16.41 -6.50 -13.89
CA SER A 210 -17.31 -5.41 -13.53
C SER A 210 -18.33 -5.82 -12.47
N ARG A 211 -18.94 -7.01 -12.59
CA ARG A 211 -19.87 -7.54 -11.56
C ARG A 211 -19.18 -7.71 -10.21
N ASN A 212 -17.99 -8.31 -10.21
CA ASN A 212 -17.25 -8.55 -8.99
C ASN A 212 -16.86 -7.23 -8.32
N ALA A 213 -16.34 -6.27 -9.10
CA ALA A 213 -15.99 -4.94 -8.60
C ALA A 213 -17.20 -4.22 -8.00
N GLN A 214 -18.34 -4.23 -8.70
CA GLN A 214 -19.57 -3.59 -8.22
C GLN A 214 -20.06 -4.23 -6.92
N ALA A 215 -20.05 -5.56 -6.84
CA ALA A 215 -20.44 -6.27 -5.61
C ALA A 215 -19.49 -5.97 -4.45
N TYR A 216 -18.19 -5.80 -4.74
CA TYR A 216 -17.21 -5.47 -3.71
C TYR A 216 -17.33 -4.01 -3.27
N ILE A 217 -17.51 -3.06 -4.20
CA ILE A 217 -17.77 -1.64 -3.90
C ILE A 217 -18.98 -1.50 -2.98
N GLN A 218 -20.09 -2.21 -3.24
CA GLN A 218 -21.26 -2.18 -2.35
C GLN A 218 -20.95 -2.58 -0.91
N LYS A 219 -20.03 -3.54 -0.70
CA LYS A 219 -19.59 -3.92 0.65
C LYS A 219 -18.74 -2.83 1.30
N LEU A 220 -17.88 -2.17 0.53
CA LEU A 220 -17.05 -1.05 1.00
C LEU A 220 -17.90 0.17 1.34
N ASP A 221 -18.91 0.48 0.51
CA ASP A 221 -19.87 1.56 0.76
C ASP A 221 -20.66 1.31 2.06
N ALA A 222 -21.11 0.08 2.28
CA ALA A 222 -21.81 -0.30 3.52
C ALA A 222 -20.89 -0.18 4.76
N LEU A 223 -19.59 -0.48 4.62
CA LEU A 223 -18.61 -0.25 5.67
C LEU A 223 -18.42 1.26 5.94
N ASN A 224 -18.25 2.05 4.87
CA ASN A 224 -18.13 3.50 5.00
C ASN A 224 -19.33 4.10 5.72
N GLU A 225 -20.55 3.73 5.33
CA GLU A 225 -21.77 4.17 6.00
C GLU A 225 -21.77 3.80 7.48
N ALA A 226 -21.33 2.58 7.84
CA ALA A 226 -21.23 2.16 9.23
C ALA A 226 -20.22 3.02 10.03
N PHE A 227 -19.06 3.37 9.44
CA PHE A 227 -18.09 4.27 10.05
C PHE A 227 -18.64 5.69 10.22
N GLU A 228 -19.28 6.25 9.21
CA GLU A 228 -19.95 7.57 9.31
C GLU A 228 -21.00 7.60 10.42
N GLN A 229 -21.83 6.55 10.52
CA GLN A 229 -22.86 6.46 11.56
C GLN A 229 -22.23 6.34 12.95
N LEU A 230 -21.15 5.57 13.08
CA LEU A 230 -20.39 5.50 14.34
C LEU A 230 -19.83 6.88 14.69
N GLY A 231 -19.16 7.55 13.74
CA GLY A 231 -18.57 8.88 13.93
C GLY A 231 -19.58 9.92 14.44
N LYS A 232 -20.84 9.87 13.97
CA LYS A 232 -21.92 10.75 14.47
C LYS A 232 -22.28 10.51 15.93
N ARG A 233 -22.13 9.25 16.41
CA ARG A 233 -22.55 8.83 17.76
C ARG A 233 -21.42 8.86 18.80
N LEU A 234 -20.16 8.93 18.38
CA LEU A 234 -19.04 8.96 19.32
C LEU A 234 -19.12 10.15 20.27
N ALA A 235 -18.83 9.89 21.54
CA ALA A 235 -18.85 10.90 22.60
C ALA A 235 -17.64 11.84 22.48
N ASN A 236 -16.44 11.30 22.23
CA ASN A 236 -15.22 12.06 21.97
C ASN A 236 -14.71 11.71 20.56
N LYS A 237 -14.37 12.73 19.80
CA LYS A 237 -13.90 12.60 18.41
C LYS A 237 -12.43 12.92 18.24
N ARG A 238 -11.70 13.16 19.32
CA ARG A 238 -10.29 13.47 19.33
C ARG A 238 -9.51 12.19 19.63
N ILE A 239 -8.64 11.80 18.72
CA ILE A 239 -7.88 10.56 18.80
C ILE A 239 -6.40 10.80 18.59
N VAL A 240 -5.60 9.86 19.08
CA VAL A 240 -4.17 9.74 18.79
C VAL A 240 -3.96 8.46 18.00
N THR A 241 -3.12 8.50 16.98
CA THR A 241 -2.79 7.32 16.14
C THR A 241 -1.29 7.01 16.19
N GLN A 242 -0.94 5.78 15.80
CA GLN A 242 0.46 5.34 15.77
C GLN A 242 1.26 6.12 14.74
N HIS A 243 0.76 6.21 13.49
CA HIS A 243 1.28 7.06 12.42
C HIS A 243 0.14 7.57 11.53
N GLY A 244 0.46 8.36 10.49
CA GLY A 244 -0.51 9.08 9.65
C GLY A 244 -1.26 8.21 8.64
N VAL A 245 -1.68 6.99 9.02
CA VAL A 245 -2.38 6.05 8.12
C VAL A 245 -3.90 6.24 8.12
N PHE A 246 -4.48 6.81 9.18
CA PHE A 246 -5.92 6.87 9.37
C PHE A 246 -6.57 8.20 8.99
N ASP A 247 -5.84 9.12 8.36
CA ASP A 247 -6.32 10.48 8.05
C ASP A 247 -7.60 10.46 7.21
N TYR A 248 -7.68 9.62 6.17
CA TYR A 248 -8.89 9.47 5.35
C TYR A 248 -10.05 8.88 6.14
N LEU A 249 -9.83 7.86 6.95
CA LEU A 249 -10.86 7.27 7.79
C LEU A 249 -11.36 8.29 8.84
N ALA A 250 -10.43 9.01 9.48
CA ALA A 250 -10.77 10.05 10.45
C ALA A 250 -11.63 11.15 9.81
N ARG A 251 -11.25 11.64 8.64
CA ARG A 251 -12.05 12.61 7.86
C ARG A 251 -13.46 12.07 7.60
N ASP A 252 -13.58 10.83 7.08
CA ASP A 252 -14.86 10.26 6.69
C ASP A 252 -15.79 10.02 7.90
N MET A 253 -15.23 9.81 9.09
CA MET A 253 -15.95 9.69 10.35
C MET A 253 -16.19 11.04 11.06
N GLY A 254 -15.55 12.11 10.63
CA GLY A 254 -15.53 13.40 11.32
C GLY A 254 -14.78 13.35 12.65
N LEU A 255 -13.68 12.57 12.71
CA LEU A 255 -12.74 12.53 13.83
C LEU A 255 -11.62 13.56 13.61
N ASN A 256 -10.97 13.94 14.71
CA ASN A 256 -9.79 14.78 14.72
C ASN A 256 -8.60 13.98 15.29
N ILE A 257 -7.57 13.78 14.49
CA ILE A 257 -6.29 13.23 14.93
C ILE A 257 -5.51 14.40 15.55
N VAL A 258 -5.37 14.41 16.87
CA VAL A 258 -4.73 15.51 17.60
C VAL A 258 -3.24 15.30 17.81
N ALA A 259 -2.76 14.07 17.66
CA ALA A 259 -1.34 13.73 17.67
C ALA A 259 -1.10 12.39 16.95
N VAL A 260 0.10 12.26 16.42
CA VAL A 260 0.65 11.03 15.85
C VAL A 260 1.89 10.65 16.66
N ILE A 261 2.02 9.36 17.04
CA ILE A 261 3.12 8.92 17.92
C ILE A 261 4.47 9.01 17.21
N ALA A 262 4.51 8.55 15.96
CA ALA A 262 5.72 8.52 15.15
C ALA A 262 5.45 9.04 13.74
N ALA A 263 6.29 9.93 13.25
CA ALA A 263 6.20 10.42 11.88
C ALA A 263 6.48 9.29 10.86
N HIS A 264 7.40 8.38 11.21
CA HIS A 264 7.76 7.25 10.35
C HIS A 264 7.42 5.93 11.02
N PRO A 265 6.90 4.94 10.26
CA PRO A 265 6.64 3.61 10.76
C PRO A 265 7.90 2.97 11.38
N GLY A 266 7.75 2.41 12.59
CA GLY A 266 8.86 1.72 13.28
C GLY A 266 9.86 2.62 14.02
N GLN A 267 9.74 3.95 13.94
CA GLN A 267 10.50 4.87 14.80
C GLN A 267 9.81 5.04 16.15
N GLU A 268 10.61 5.16 17.20
CA GLU A 268 10.11 5.49 18.53
C GLU A 268 10.47 6.95 18.87
N PRO A 269 9.54 7.72 19.46
CA PRO A 269 9.83 9.08 19.86
C PRO A 269 10.90 9.10 20.96
N SER A 270 11.75 10.11 20.95
CA SER A 270 12.67 10.40 22.04
C SER A 270 11.92 10.69 23.34
N ALA A 271 12.62 10.69 24.46
CA ALA A 271 12.00 11.02 25.76
C ALA A 271 11.39 12.43 25.79
N ALA A 272 11.99 13.40 25.09
CA ALA A 272 11.49 14.76 25.00
C ALA A 272 10.20 14.84 24.17
N GLU A 273 10.15 14.17 23.02
CA GLU A 273 8.96 14.06 22.17
C GLU A 273 7.83 13.31 22.88
N ALA A 274 8.14 12.21 23.59
CA ALA A 274 7.15 11.49 24.38
C ALA A 274 6.51 12.39 25.46
N LEU A 275 7.30 13.25 26.15
CA LEU A 275 6.76 14.22 27.09
C LEU A 275 5.90 15.29 26.42
N LYS A 276 6.31 15.77 25.22
CA LYS A 276 5.50 16.71 24.40
C LYS A 276 4.16 16.05 24.03
N LEU A 277 4.20 14.80 23.53
CA LEU A 277 2.98 14.03 23.19
C LEU A 277 2.03 13.89 24.36
N VAL A 278 2.53 13.54 25.58
CA VAL A 278 1.69 13.46 26.78
C VAL A 278 1.00 14.79 27.08
N ARG A 279 1.68 15.92 26.92
CA ARG A 279 1.10 17.27 27.11
C ARG A 279 0.01 17.52 26.07
N THR A 280 0.32 17.34 24.79
CA THR A 280 -0.63 17.52 23.68
C THR A 280 -1.88 16.67 23.88
N ILE A 281 -1.73 15.37 24.22
CA ILE A 281 -2.86 14.47 24.49
C ILE A 281 -3.79 15.00 25.59
N LYS A 282 -3.20 15.53 26.68
CA LYS A 282 -3.97 16.10 27.80
C LYS A 282 -4.64 17.42 27.44
N ASP A 283 -3.91 18.33 26.80
CA ASP A 283 -4.38 19.67 26.45
C ASP A 283 -5.50 19.58 25.42
N GLU A 284 -5.34 18.72 24.40
CA GLU A 284 -6.34 18.43 23.37
C GLU A 284 -7.50 17.55 23.88
N LYS A 285 -7.41 17.01 25.10
CA LYS A 285 -8.43 16.13 25.68
C LYS A 285 -8.76 14.94 24.77
N ALA A 286 -7.74 14.27 24.27
CA ALA A 286 -7.92 13.10 23.43
C ALA A 286 -8.76 12.04 24.15
N GLY A 287 -9.65 11.37 23.43
CA GLY A 287 -10.54 10.34 23.96
C GLY A 287 -9.88 8.96 24.02
N ALA A 288 -8.97 8.70 23.10
CA ALA A 288 -8.28 7.41 23.02
C ALA A 288 -6.99 7.52 22.22
N LEU A 289 -6.08 6.56 22.44
CA LEU A 289 -4.90 6.33 21.64
C LEU A 289 -5.03 4.97 20.94
N PHE A 290 -4.78 4.95 19.63
CA PHE A 290 -4.84 3.74 18.82
C PHE A 290 -3.44 3.37 18.29
N THR A 291 -3.03 2.11 18.59
CA THR A 291 -1.83 1.50 18.05
C THR A 291 -2.17 0.61 16.87
N GLU A 292 -1.17 0.16 16.13
CA GLU A 292 -1.32 -0.71 14.96
C GLU A 292 -0.71 -2.09 15.22
N PRO A 293 -1.30 -3.18 14.70
CA PRO A 293 -0.87 -4.54 15.03
C PRO A 293 0.52 -4.90 14.50
N GLN A 294 1.00 -4.21 13.46
CA GLN A 294 2.29 -4.47 12.83
C GLN A 294 3.48 -3.84 13.57
N TYR A 295 3.23 -2.96 14.56
CA TYR A 295 4.29 -2.27 15.32
C TYR A 295 4.24 -2.61 16.81
N PRO A 296 5.38 -2.49 17.54
CA PRO A 296 5.38 -2.63 18.98
C PRO A 296 4.47 -1.57 19.63
N ASP A 297 3.61 -2.01 20.55
CA ASP A 297 2.63 -1.15 21.23
C ASP A 297 3.13 -0.54 22.56
N GLY A 298 4.39 -0.81 22.95
CA GLY A 298 4.96 -0.40 24.23
C GLY A 298 4.92 1.10 24.50
N ILE A 299 5.35 1.90 23.53
CA ILE A 299 5.32 3.37 23.63
C ILE A 299 3.88 3.90 23.66
N GLY A 300 2.98 3.37 22.82
CA GLY A 300 1.56 3.74 22.81
C GLY A 300 0.89 3.50 24.14
N ARG A 301 1.09 2.32 24.76
CA ARG A 301 0.57 2.02 26.10
C ARG A 301 1.13 2.94 27.18
N THR A 302 2.42 3.28 27.10
CA THR A 302 3.06 4.20 28.03
C THR A 302 2.45 5.60 27.93
N LEU A 303 2.32 6.14 26.71
CA LEU A 303 1.73 7.46 26.46
C LEU A 303 0.26 7.51 26.94
N ALA A 304 -0.53 6.48 26.65
CA ALA A 304 -1.91 6.39 27.07
C ALA A 304 -2.05 6.37 28.61
N LYS A 305 -1.20 5.58 29.30
CA LYS A 305 -1.15 5.50 30.76
C LYS A 305 -0.77 6.85 31.39
N GLU A 306 0.29 7.49 30.91
CA GLU A 306 0.75 8.79 31.41
C GLU A 306 -0.25 9.91 31.15
N SER A 307 -1.02 9.81 30.05
CA SER A 307 -2.06 10.76 29.70
C SER A 307 -3.41 10.48 30.35
N GLY A 308 -3.61 9.28 30.91
CA GLY A 308 -4.86 8.88 31.56
C GLY A 308 -6.00 8.59 30.59
N ILE A 309 -5.70 8.16 29.35
CA ILE A 309 -6.68 7.82 28.32
C ILE A 309 -6.64 6.32 27.98
N PRO A 310 -7.76 5.74 27.49
CA PRO A 310 -7.76 4.36 27.02
C PRO A 310 -6.92 4.18 25.76
N THR A 311 -6.42 2.95 25.55
CA THR A 311 -5.75 2.56 24.31
C THR A 311 -6.37 1.29 23.74
N SER A 312 -6.38 1.19 22.43
CA SER A 312 -6.83 0.01 21.69
C SER A 312 -6.07 -0.10 20.37
N VAL A 313 -6.41 -1.11 19.56
CA VAL A 313 -5.77 -1.39 18.29
C VAL A 313 -6.71 -0.99 17.15
N LEU A 314 -6.16 -0.30 16.14
CA LEU A 314 -6.76 -0.14 14.82
C LEU A 314 -5.81 -0.74 13.79
N ASP A 315 -6.33 -1.59 12.94
CA ASP A 315 -5.57 -2.24 11.87
C ASP A 315 -5.90 -1.56 10.53
N PRO A 316 -4.95 -0.88 9.89
CA PRO A 316 -5.18 -0.25 8.59
C PRO A 316 -5.32 -1.24 7.43
N VAL A 317 -5.16 -2.54 7.68
CA VAL A 317 -5.09 -3.62 6.67
C VAL A 317 -3.86 -3.46 5.75
N ALA A 318 -2.82 -2.78 6.21
CA ALA A 318 -1.57 -2.64 5.44
C ALA A 318 -0.82 -3.97 5.30
N SER A 319 -1.09 -4.92 6.17
CA SER A 319 -0.51 -6.28 6.18
C SER A 319 -1.56 -7.34 6.48
N GLY A 320 -1.20 -8.60 6.28
CA GLY A 320 -2.07 -9.73 6.61
C GLY A 320 -1.43 -11.08 6.31
N PRO A 321 -2.13 -12.19 6.52
CA PRO A 321 -1.62 -13.50 6.19
C PRO A 321 -1.57 -13.72 4.67
N GLU A 322 -0.58 -14.47 4.18
CA GLU A 322 -0.45 -14.79 2.74
C GLU A 322 -1.73 -15.40 2.15
N ASN A 323 -2.38 -16.26 2.93
CA ASN A 323 -3.63 -16.93 2.56
C ASN A 323 -4.87 -16.22 3.11
N ALA A 324 -4.84 -14.88 3.20
CA ALA A 324 -5.99 -14.10 3.65
C ALA A 324 -7.25 -14.46 2.83
N PRO A 325 -8.42 -14.67 3.46
CA PRO A 325 -9.66 -14.88 2.73
C PRO A 325 -10.06 -13.62 1.96
N LEU A 326 -10.96 -13.72 0.99
CA LEU A 326 -11.40 -12.58 0.18
C LEU A 326 -12.09 -11.49 1.01
N ASP A 327 -12.76 -11.86 2.09
CA ASP A 327 -13.44 -10.95 3.03
C ASP A 327 -12.53 -10.42 4.13
N TYR A 328 -11.20 -10.60 4.01
CA TYR A 328 -10.25 -10.20 5.05
C TYR A 328 -10.34 -8.71 5.39
N TYR A 329 -10.38 -7.85 4.37
CA TYR A 329 -10.50 -6.40 4.54
C TYR A 329 -11.75 -6.03 5.32
N GLU A 330 -12.91 -6.55 4.91
CA GLU A 330 -14.19 -6.25 5.57
C GLU A 330 -14.22 -6.74 7.03
N ARG A 331 -13.62 -7.89 7.31
CA ARG A 331 -13.53 -8.44 8.68
C ARG A 331 -12.72 -7.53 9.60
N ILE A 332 -11.55 -7.10 9.13
CA ILE A 332 -10.69 -6.20 9.91
C ILE A 332 -11.37 -4.84 10.11
N MET A 333 -11.96 -4.26 9.08
CA MET A 333 -12.68 -2.99 9.20
C MET A 333 -13.86 -3.07 10.17
N ARG A 334 -14.57 -4.20 10.24
CA ARG A 334 -15.61 -4.41 11.26
C ARG A 334 -15.04 -4.54 12.68
N ALA A 335 -13.88 -5.16 12.83
CA ALA A 335 -13.17 -5.19 14.11
C ALA A 335 -12.74 -3.78 14.54
N ASN A 336 -12.27 -2.96 13.61
CA ASN A 336 -11.95 -1.55 13.85
C ASN A 336 -13.18 -0.75 14.32
N LEU A 337 -14.34 -0.95 13.69
CA LEU A 337 -15.60 -0.34 14.14
C LEU A 337 -15.93 -0.68 15.60
N ALA A 338 -15.81 -1.94 15.97
CA ALA A 338 -16.06 -2.39 17.35
C ALA A 338 -15.03 -1.77 18.30
N SER A 339 -13.72 -1.84 17.95
CA SER A 339 -12.64 -1.27 18.75
C SER A 339 -12.84 0.23 19.02
N MET A 340 -13.24 1.00 18.02
CA MET A 340 -13.51 2.44 18.17
C MET A 340 -14.75 2.71 19.02
N ALA A 341 -15.84 1.96 18.82
CA ALA A 341 -17.07 2.12 19.59
C ALA A 341 -16.85 1.82 21.09
N ASP A 342 -16.13 0.74 21.39
CA ASP A 342 -15.87 0.31 22.76
C ASP A 342 -14.91 1.27 23.49
N THR A 343 -13.91 1.81 22.76
CA THR A 343 -12.85 2.63 23.37
C THR A 343 -13.26 4.09 23.54
N LEU A 344 -13.94 4.69 22.54
CA LEU A 344 -14.34 6.10 22.55
C LEU A 344 -15.72 6.32 23.21
N GLY A 345 -16.49 5.27 23.40
CA GLY A 345 -17.86 5.36 23.91
C GLY A 345 -18.83 6.00 22.93
N THR A 346 -20.10 5.66 23.05
CA THR A 346 -21.18 6.25 22.24
C THR A 346 -22.12 7.05 23.14
N LYS A 347 -22.70 8.14 22.60
CA LYS A 347 -23.75 8.95 23.26
C LYS A 347 -25.06 8.20 23.31
#